data_764570bb316ae593b4807d79388ba14b
#
_entry.id   764570bb316ae593b4807d79388ba14b
#
_cell.length_a   1.000
_cell.length_b   1.000
_cell.length_c   1.000
_cell.angle_alpha   90.00
_cell.angle_beta   90.00
_cell.angle_gamma   90.00
#
_symmetry.space_group_name_H-M   'P 1'
#
loop_
_entity.id
_entity.type
_entity.pdbx_description
1 polymer ?
#
loop_
_entity_poly.entity_id
_entity_poly.type
_entity_poly.pdbx_seq_one_letter_code
_entity_poly.pdbx_strand_id
1 'polypeptide(L)'
;MIRTLIRLCLAALLAMPLLAGGRPLRIAAASDLKWALEEVRRAFEVKHPEITCTLTFGASGALFAQASQQAPFDLFLSADLGYPDQLVARGLAHPEGRFTYALGHLVVWVPSGSAIPMEATGLRAVLHPSVRRIALANPKVAPYGRAAEAALRGAGLLAEVQSRLVFGENLAQAAQFVQSGQAEVGLISRSLATSPAMAAQGRFAAVPEGLHPPLEQGGVILAWARDRAAAQAFRDYLLGPEGSAILARFGCAKPGAR
;
A
#
# COMPACT_ATOMS: atom_id res chain seq x y z
N MET A 1 25.35 -47.91 37.02
CA MET A 1 24.65 -47.73 35.74
C MET A 1 23.63 -46.58 35.74
N ILE A 2 22.87 -46.35 36.82
CA ILE A 2 21.81 -45.27 36.84
C ILE A 2 22.38 -43.84 36.81
N ARG A 3 23.56 -43.59 37.44
CA ARG A 3 24.22 -42.26 37.45
C ARG A 3 24.77 -41.82 36.10
N THR A 4 25.09 -42.74 35.20
CA THR A 4 25.59 -42.45 33.85
C THR A 4 24.48 -42.12 32.86
N LEU A 5 23.30 -42.73 33.01
CA LEU A 5 22.12 -42.42 32.21
C LEU A 5 21.56 -40.99 32.49
N ILE A 6 21.58 -40.56 33.76
CA ILE A 6 21.10 -39.22 34.14
C ILE A 6 21.99 -38.11 33.58
N ARG A 7 23.30 -38.35 33.44
CA ARG A 7 24.22 -37.37 32.82
C ARG A 7 24.08 -37.27 31.30
N LEU A 8 23.67 -38.34 30.60
CA LEU A 8 23.37 -38.28 29.16
C LEU A 8 22.03 -37.59 28.87
N CYS A 9 21.03 -37.72 29.71
CA CYS A 9 19.75 -37.01 29.53
C CYS A 9 19.86 -35.51 29.82
N LEU A 10 20.75 -35.06 30.71
CA LEU A 10 20.96 -33.63 30.97
C LEU A 10 21.74 -32.92 29.85
N ALA A 11 22.59 -33.64 29.11
CA ALA A 11 23.34 -33.08 27.99
C ALA A 11 22.48 -32.91 26.71
N ALA A 12 21.41 -33.70 26.57
CA ALA A 12 20.50 -33.60 25.43
C ALA A 12 19.48 -32.42 25.53
N LEU A 13 19.26 -31.87 26.73
CA LEU A 13 18.36 -30.74 26.95
C LEU A 13 19.00 -29.36 26.64
N LEU A 14 20.30 -29.30 26.41
CA LEU A 14 21.04 -28.04 26.18
C LEU A 14 21.27 -27.71 24.69
N ALA A 15 20.76 -28.53 23.78
CA ALA A 15 20.87 -28.32 22.32
C ALA A 15 19.53 -28.00 21.67
N MET A 16 18.60 -27.37 22.37
CA MET A 16 17.54 -26.63 21.68
C MET A 16 18.21 -25.39 21.05
N PRO A 17 18.22 -25.26 19.71
CA PRO A 17 18.60 -24.00 19.12
C PRO A 17 17.62 -22.97 19.72
N LEU A 18 18.13 -22.00 20.48
CA LEU A 18 17.43 -20.74 20.66
C LEU A 18 17.14 -20.26 19.22
N LEU A 19 15.93 -20.47 18.76
CA LEU A 19 15.39 -19.70 17.67
C LEU A 19 15.46 -18.26 18.19
N ALA A 20 16.59 -17.62 17.90
CA ALA A 20 16.76 -16.18 18.08
C ALA A 20 15.72 -15.55 17.15
N GLY A 21 14.48 -15.44 17.64
CA GLY A 21 13.44 -14.69 17.00
C GLY A 21 13.95 -13.27 16.83
N GLY A 22 14.54 -13.00 15.67
CA GLY A 22 14.98 -11.66 15.28
C GLY A 22 13.83 -10.70 15.50
N ARG A 23 14.12 -9.46 15.89
CA ARG A 23 13.07 -8.45 16.02
C ARG A 23 12.44 -8.25 14.65
N PRO A 24 11.10 -8.17 14.56
CA PRO A 24 10.43 -8.06 13.27
C PRO A 24 10.85 -6.79 12.53
N LEU A 25 11.06 -6.91 11.21
CA LEU A 25 11.22 -5.80 10.29
C LEU A 25 9.89 -5.03 10.23
N ARG A 26 9.91 -3.75 10.61
CA ARG A 26 8.70 -2.93 10.70
C ARG A 26 8.58 -2.05 9.48
N ILE A 27 7.54 -2.29 8.69
CA ILE A 27 7.30 -1.65 7.40
C ILE A 27 6.05 -0.77 7.53
N ALA A 28 6.22 0.54 7.37
CA ALA A 28 5.13 1.47 7.18
C ALA A 28 4.79 1.54 5.69
N ALA A 29 3.55 1.29 5.30
CA ALA A 29 3.17 1.21 3.90
C ALA A 29 1.86 1.95 3.59
N ALA A 30 1.82 2.59 2.44
CA ALA A 30 0.61 3.19 1.91
C ALA A 30 -0.50 2.13 1.75
N SER A 31 -1.71 2.48 2.13
CA SER A 31 -2.83 1.54 2.30
C SER A 31 -3.37 0.96 0.98
N ASP A 32 -2.99 1.50 -0.17
CA ASP A 32 -3.25 0.91 -1.49
C ASP A 32 -2.51 -0.41 -1.70
N LEU A 33 -1.38 -0.61 -0.99
CA LEU A 33 -0.60 -1.85 -1.02
C LEU A 33 -1.15 -2.97 -0.12
N LYS A 34 -2.18 -2.72 0.66
CA LYS A 34 -2.61 -3.63 1.74
C LYS A 34 -2.59 -5.11 1.34
N TRP A 35 -3.26 -5.47 0.28
CA TRP A 35 -3.38 -6.87 -0.15
C TRP A 35 -2.13 -7.38 -0.86
N ALA A 36 -1.55 -6.57 -1.74
CA ALA A 36 -0.34 -6.92 -2.47
C ALA A 36 0.84 -7.13 -1.51
N LEU A 37 1.03 -6.22 -0.56
CA LEU A 37 2.16 -6.28 0.36
C LEU A 37 2.03 -7.40 1.40
N GLU A 38 0.80 -7.76 1.78
CA GLU A 38 0.56 -8.96 2.61
C GLU A 38 0.96 -10.25 1.88
N GLU A 39 0.77 -10.31 0.57
CA GLU A 39 1.21 -11.45 -0.23
C GLU A 39 2.74 -11.43 -0.42
N VAL A 40 3.32 -10.27 -0.71
CA VAL A 40 4.79 -10.07 -0.77
C VAL A 40 5.43 -10.50 0.54
N ARG A 41 4.90 -10.05 1.69
CA ARG A 41 5.39 -10.41 3.02
C ARG A 41 5.41 -11.93 3.22
N ARG A 42 4.29 -12.60 2.94
CA ARG A 42 4.21 -14.07 3.10
C ARG A 42 5.22 -14.81 2.23
N ALA A 43 5.36 -14.40 0.97
CA ALA A 43 6.30 -15.01 0.06
C ALA A 43 7.77 -14.72 0.43
N PHE A 44 8.05 -13.51 0.94
CA PHE A 44 9.35 -13.13 1.45
C PHE A 44 9.74 -13.96 2.69
N GLU A 45 8.85 -14.08 3.68
CA GLU A 45 9.11 -14.83 4.92
C GLU A 45 9.32 -16.33 4.68
N VAL A 46 8.74 -16.90 3.61
CA VAL A 46 9.04 -18.29 3.19
C VAL A 46 10.49 -18.44 2.74
N LYS A 47 11.06 -17.42 2.07
CA LYS A 47 12.45 -17.43 1.59
C LYS A 47 13.46 -16.97 2.63
N HIS A 48 13.01 -16.18 3.58
CA HIS A 48 13.80 -15.60 4.65
C HIS A 48 13.15 -15.92 6.00
N PRO A 49 13.14 -17.22 6.41
CA PRO A 49 12.43 -17.66 7.62
C PRO A 49 13.02 -17.04 8.90
N GLU A 50 14.22 -16.49 8.85
CA GLU A 50 14.88 -15.75 9.92
C GLU A 50 14.34 -14.32 10.09
N ILE A 51 13.63 -13.78 9.08
CA ILE A 51 13.09 -12.42 9.09
C ILE A 51 11.56 -12.48 9.16
N THR A 52 11.00 -11.92 10.20
CA THR A 52 9.56 -11.68 10.30
C THR A 52 9.25 -10.22 9.98
N CYS A 53 8.11 -9.93 9.36
CA CYS A 53 7.73 -8.57 9.00
C CYS A 53 6.43 -8.16 9.70
N THR A 54 6.40 -6.92 10.20
CA THR A 54 5.18 -6.27 10.70
C THR A 54 4.80 -5.13 9.76
N LEU A 55 3.58 -5.16 9.24
CA LEU A 55 3.07 -4.15 8.31
C LEU A 55 2.14 -3.17 9.05
N THR A 56 2.39 -1.88 8.87
CA THR A 56 1.52 -0.80 9.33
C THR A 56 1.00 -0.04 8.13
N PHE A 57 -0.31 -0.05 7.91
CA PHE A 57 -0.93 0.61 6.76
C PHE A 57 -1.57 1.95 7.14
N GLY A 58 -1.40 2.95 6.27
CA GLY A 58 -1.95 4.28 6.47
C GLY A 58 -1.91 5.14 5.22
N ALA A 59 -2.32 6.39 5.34
CA ALA A 59 -2.05 7.38 4.29
C ALA A 59 -0.56 7.74 4.27
N SER A 60 0.04 7.86 3.07
CA SER A 60 1.48 8.15 2.93
C SER A 60 1.92 9.37 3.71
N GLY A 61 1.14 10.47 3.71
CA GLY A 61 1.47 11.68 4.46
C GLY A 61 1.39 11.53 5.98
N ALA A 62 0.44 10.72 6.48
CA ALA A 62 0.34 10.42 7.90
C ALA A 62 1.53 9.56 8.38
N LEU A 63 1.91 8.53 7.59
CA LEU A 63 3.08 7.70 7.87
C LEU A 63 4.39 8.49 7.73
N PHE A 64 4.48 9.39 6.74
CA PHE A 64 5.61 10.32 6.60
C PHE A 64 5.76 11.22 7.84
N ALA A 65 4.66 11.75 8.38
CA ALA A 65 4.72 12.56 9.59
C ALA A 65 5.24 11.75 10.78
N GLN A 66 4.80 10.49 10.93
CA GLN A 66 5.31 9.57 11.96
C GLN A 66 6.81 9.25 11.73
N ALA A 67 7.22 8.94 10.50
CA ALA A 67 8.61 8.69 10.14
C ALA A 67 9.47 9.94 10.40
N SER A 68 8.96 11.14 10.12
CA SER A 68 9.65 12.41 10.42
C SER A 68 9.89 12.63 11.92
N GLN A 69 9.10 11.98 12.78
CA GLN A 69 9.30 11.94 14.23
C GLN A 69 10.03 10.67 14.70
N GLN A 70 10.71 9.99 13.78
CA GLN A 70 11.47 8.76 14.03
C GLN A 70 10.63 7.65 14.69
N ALA A 71 9.34 7.56 14.33
CA ALA A 71 8.52 6.42 14.72
C ALA A 71 9.24 5.12 14.38
N PRO A 72 9.01 4.05 15.17
CA PRO A 72 9.81 2.84 15.12
C PRO A 72 9.53 1.98 13.87
N PHE A 73 9.71 2.53 12.68
CA PHE A 73 9.72 1.85 11.39
C PHE A 73 11.16 1.64 10.90
N ASP A 74 11.36 0.62 10.08
CA ASP A 74 12.64 0.31 9.45
C ASP A 74 12.60 0.64 7.95
N LEU A 75 11.42 0.46 7.32
CA LEU A 75 11.17 0.73 5.92
C LEU A 75 9.86 1.53 5.77
N PHE A 76 9.85 2.51 4.87
CA PHE A 76 8.67 3.26 4.49
C PHE A 76 8.37 3.11 2.99
N LEU A 77 7.15 2.70 2.66
CA LEU A 77 6.62 2.53 1.30
C LEU A 77 5.48 3.53 1.07
N SER A 78 5.67 4.44 0.15
CA SER A 78 4.76 5.55 -0.16
C SER A 78 4.08 5.38 -1.51
N ALA A 79 2.85 5.84 -1.62
CA ALA A 79 2.12 5.92 -2.89
C ALA A 79 2.54 7.14 -3.75
N ASP A 80 3.56 7.88 -3.37
CA ASP A 80 4.28 8.85 -4.20
C ASP A 80 5.77 8.91 -3.81
N LEU A 81 6.61 9.47 -4.68
CA LEU A 81 8.05 9.63 -4.45
C LEU A 81 8.38 10.83 -3.57
N GLY A 82 7.51 11.82 -3.49
CA GLY A 82 7.80 13.07 -2.80
C GLY A 82 8.03 12.90 -1.30
N TYR A 83 7.40 11.93 -0.64
CA TYR A 83 7.64 11.68 0.79
C TYR A 83 8.97 10.98 1.05
N PRO A 84 9.36 9.88 0.35
CA PRO A 84 10.71 9.33 0.41
C PRO A 84 11.80 10.37 0.15
N ASP A 85 11.64 11.19 -0.89
CA ASP A 85 12.61 12.23 -1.24
C ASP A 85 12.78 13.27 -0.13
N GLN A 86 11.68 13.68 0.53
CA GLN A 86 11.73 14.57 1.69
C GLN A 86 12.43 13.95 2.89
N LEU A 87 12.28 12.64 3.16
CA LEU A 87 13.01 11.96 4.24
C LEU A 87 14.51 11.95 3.95
N VAL A 88 14.91 11.68 2.71
CA VAL A 88 16.32 11.77 2.29
C VAL A 88 16.86 13.20 2.45
N ALA A 89 16.14 14.20 1.96
CA ALA A 89 16.56 15.61 2.04
C ALA A 89 16.71 16.11 3.49
N ARG A 90 15.97 15.51 4.44
CA ARG A 90 16.07 15.82 5.89
C ARG A 90 17.12 14.97 6.63
N GLY A 91 17.88 14.12 5.95
CA GLY A 91 18.84 13.21 6.58
C GLY A 91 18.20 12.09 7.41
N LEU A 92 16.90 11.83 7.23
CA LEU A 92 16.14 10.78 7.92
C LEU A 92 16.17 9.44 7.18
N ALA A 93 16.76 9.42 6.00
CA ALA A 93 17.03 8.22 5.22
C ALA A 93 18.29 8.46 4.36
N HIS A 94 18.98 7.38 4.02
CA HIS A 94 20.14 7.47 3.13
C HIS A 94 19.69 7.48 1.65
N PRO A 95 20.33 8.28 0.78
CA PRO A 95 19.98 8.34 -0.66
C PRO A 95 19.96 6.97 -1.34
N GLU A 96 20.93 6.10 -1.03
CA GLU A 96 21.04 4.75 -1.57
C GLU A 96 19.95 3.79 -1.06
N GLY A 97 19.23 4.19 -0.03
CA GLY A 97 18.06 3.47 0.52
C GLY A 97 16.74 3.82 -0.17
N ARG A 98 16.75 4.84 -1.06
CA ARG A 98 15.57 5.28 -1.81
C ARG A 98 15.40 4.45 -3.07
N PHE A 99 14.18 4.03 -3.38
CA PHE A 99 13.85 3.23 -4.57
C PHE A 99 12.43 3.51 -5.05
N THR A 100 12.18 3.20 -6.33
CA THR A 100 10.83 3.21 -6.95
C THR A 100 10.41 1.76 -7.17
N TYR A 101 9.19 1.39 -6.75
CA TYR A 101 8.74 0.00 -6.85
C TYR A 101 7.55 -0.21 -7.78
N ALA A 102 6.73 0.81 -8.03
CA ALA A 102 5.56 0.67 -8.88
C ALA A 102 5.08 2.01 -9.47
N LEU A 103 4.23 1.89 -10.50
CA LEU A 103 3.34 2.94 -10.96
C LEU A 103 1.92 2.53 -10.60
N GLY A 104 1.22 3.36 -9.83
CA GLY A 104 -0.16 3.15 -9.40
C GLY A 104 -1.16 3.69 -10.40
N HIS A 105 -2.36 3.11 -10.42
CA HIS A 105 -3.47 3.56 -11.28
C HIS A 105 -4.70 3.89 -10.44
N LEU A 106 -5.35 5.01 -10.78
CA LEU A 106 -6.62 5.42 -10.19
C LEU A 106 -7.77 4.79 -10.98
N VAL A 107 -8.78 4.30 -10.27
CA VAL A 107 -10.00 3.74 -10.87
C VAL A 107 -11.25 4.29 -10.20
N VAL A 108 -12.35 4.30 -10.96
CA VAL A 108 -13.71 4.45 -10.43
C VAL A 108 -14.23 3.05 -10.14
N TRP A 109 -14.70 2.80 -8.93
CA TRP A 109 -15.24 1.51 -8.52
C TRP A 109 -16.68 1.65 -8.03
N VAL A 110 -17.55 0.68 -8.38
CA VAL A 110 -18.92 0.59 -7.90
C VAL A 110 -19.24 -0.85 -7.49
N PRO A 111 -20.18 -1.09 -6.56
CA PRO A 111 -20.67 -2.44 -6.25
C PRO A 111 -21.23 -3.14 -7.49
N SER A 112 -21.14 -4.48 -7.54
CA SER A 112 -21.60 -5.29 -8.68
C SER A 112 -23.08 -5.11 -8.99
N GLY A 113 -23.93 -4.93 -7.96
CA GLY A 113 -25.37 -4.67 -8.10
C GLY A 113 -25.74 -3.22 -8.45
N SER A 114 -24.78 -2.33 -8.66
CA SER A 114 -25.04 -0.93 -9.00
C SER A 114 -25.63 -0.80 -10.41
N ALA A 115 -26.68 0.01 -10.57
CA ALA A 115 -27.25 0.37 -11.86
C ALA A 115 -26.43 1.42 -12.63
N ILE A 116 -25.34 1.94 -12.06
CA ILE A 116 -24.50 2.94 -12.69
C ILE A 116 -23.77 2.32 -13.89
N PRO A 117 -23.93 2.86 -15.13
CA PRO A 117 -23.31 2.31 -16.34
C PRO A 117 -21.83 2.71 -16.43
N MET A 118 -21.05 2.29 -15.44
CA MET A 118 -19.67 2.77 -15.23
C MET A 118 -18.75 2.44 -16.40
N GLU A 119 -18.91 1.30 -17.06
CA GLU A 119 -18.11 0.88 -18.22
C GLU A 119 -18.25 1.85 -19.40
N ALA A 120 -19.43 2.43 -19.59
CA ALA A 120 -19.71 3.42 -20.63
C ALA A 120 -19.36 4.85 -20.20
N THR A 121 -19.44 5.16 -18.91
CA THR A 121 -19.32 6.53 -18.40
C THR A 121 -17.97 6.85 -17.79
N GLY A 122 -17.20 5.82 -17.38
CA GLY A 122 -15.90 5.99 -16.72
C GLY A 122 -15.98 6.94 -15.52
N LEU A 123 -15.11 7.95 -15.46
CA LEU A 123 -15.10 8.93 -14.38
C LEU A 123 -16.42 9.71 -14.25
N ARG A 124 -17.16 9.91 -15.35
CA ARG A 124 -18.46 10.60 -15.33
C ARG A 124 -19.55 9.82 -14.59
N ALA A 125 -19.32 8.56 -14.22
CA ALA A 125 -20.19 7.78 -13.34
C ALA A 125 -20.53 8.52 -12.02
N VAL A 126 -19.65 9.40 -11.55
CA VAL A 126 -19.88 10.26 -10.36
C VAL A 126 -21.06 11.23 -10.51
N LEU A 127 -21.51 11.50 -11.74
CA LEU A 127 -22.66 12.36 -12.03
C LEU A 127 -24.00 11.61 -12.08
N HIS A 128 -23.99 10.28 -12.00
CA HIS A 128 -25.22 9.51 -12.08
C HIS A 128 -26.22 9.94 -10.98
N PRO A 129 -27.50 10.10 -11.28
CA PRO A 129 -28.50 10.61 -10.32
C PRO A 129 -28.61 9.82 -9.02
N SER A 130 -28.27 8.51 -9.03
CA SER A 130 -28.27 7.69 -7.82
C SER A 130 -27.05 7.93 -6.92
N VAL A 131 -26.03 8.65 -7.37
CA VAL A 131 -24.80 8.91 -6.59
C VAL A 131 -25.03 10.08 -5.65
N ARG A 132 -25.12 9.78 -4.38
CA ARG A 132 -25.24 10.76 -3.28
C ARG A 132 -23.92 10.99 -2.58
N ARG A 133 -23.02 9.98 -2.53
CA ARG A 133 -21.71 10.04 -1.90
C ARG A 133 -20.66 9.40 -2.79
N ILE A 134 -19.51 10.06 -2.84
CA ILE A 134 -18.36 9.64 -3.62
C ILE A 134 -17.20 9.50 -2.64
N ALA A 135 -16.69 8.29 -2.45
CA ALA A 135 -15.61 8.02 -1.52
C ALA A 135 -14.25 8.20 -2.20
N LEU A 136 -13.36 8.92 -1.55
CA LEU A 136 -11.95 9.04 -1.90
C LEU A 136 -11.11 9.22 -0.64
N ALA A 137 -9.81 8.95 -0.72
CA ALA A 137 -8.90 9.22 0.40
C ALA A 137 -8.74 10.73 0.62
N ASN A 138 -8.45 11.14 1.86
CA ASN A 138 -8.25 12.56 2.18
C ASN A 138 -7.06 13.13 1.37
N PRO A 139 -7.26 14.10 0.47
CA PRO A 139 -6.22 14.65 -0.40
C PRO A 139 -5.12 15.38 0.38
N LYS A 140 -5.37 15.82 1.61
CA LYS A 140 -4.36 16.48 2.44
C LYS A 140 -3.21 15.55 2.81
N VAL A 141 -3.45 14.24 2.91
CA VAL A 141 -2.45 13.26 3.39
C VAL A 141 -2.27 12.05 2.47
N ALA A 142 -3.14 11.85 1.47
CA ALA A 142 -3.12 10.66 0.62
C ALA A 142 -2.85 11.03 -0.85
N PRO A 143 -1.81 10.46 -1.48
CA PRO A 143 -1.50 10.69 -2.91
C PRO A 143 -2.67 10.34 -3.83
N TYR A 144 -3.33 9.22 -3.62
CA TYR A 144 -4.53 8.83 -4.38
C TYR A 144 -5.71 9.80 -4.19
N GLY A 145 -5.83 10.42 -3.00
CA GLY A 145 -6.82 11.47 -2.77
C GLY A 145 -6.52 12.71 -3.61
N ARG A 146 -5.26 13.14 -3.66
CA ARG A 146 -4.82 14.24 -4.53
C ARG A 146 -5.05 13.92 -6.01
N ALA A 147 -4.73 12.70 -6.43
CA ALA A 147 -4.95 12.26 -7.81
C ALA A 147 -6.44 12.22 -8.16
N ALA A 148 -7.31 11.73 -7.26
CA ALA A 148 -8.76 11.72 -7.45
C ALA A 148 -9.34 13.14 -7.57
N GLU A 149 -8.92 14.05 -6.69
CA GLU A 149 -9.34 15.46 -6.77
C GLU A 149 -8.85 16.13 -8.07
N ALA A 150 -7.59 15.87 -8.46
CA ALA A 150 -7.02 16.37 -9.70
C ALA A 150 -7.78 15.83 -10.92
N ALA A 151 -8.11 14.53 -10.94
CA ALA A 151 -8.87 13.92 -12.02
C ALA A 151 -10.29 14.51 -12.15
N LEU A 152 -10.99 14.70 -11.02
CA LEU A 152 -12.29 15.36 -11.02
C LEU A 152 -12.20 16.80 -11.52
N ARG A 153 -11.16 17.53 -11.12
CA ARG A 153 -10.90 18.91 -11.57
C ARG A 153 -10.55 18.95 -13.05
N GLY A 154 -9.63 18.09 -13.51
CA GLY A 154 -9.21 18.00 -14.91
C GLY A 154 -10.35 17.62 -15.86
N ALA A 155 -11.31 16.84 -15.38
CA ALA A 155 -12.53 16.48 -16.11
C ALA A 155 -13.65 17.54 -16.00
N GLY A 156 -13.47 18.64 -15.27
CA GLY A 156 -14.47 19.68 -15.04
C GLY A 156 -15.62 19.26 -14.12
N LEU A 157 -15.47 18.17 -13.36
CA LEU A 157 -16.54 17.57 -12.54
C LEU A 157 -16.51 18.02 -11.08
N LEU A 158 -15.34 18.49 -10.58
CA LEU A 158 -15.13 18.70 -9.15
C LEU A 158 -16.17 19.65 -8.52
N ALA A 159 -16.47 20.75 -9.16
CA ALA A 159 -17.42 21.76 -8.63
C ALA A 159 -18.84 21.17 -8.45
N GLU A 160 -19.27 20.32 -9.37
CA GLU A 160 -20.62 19.68 -9.33
C GLU A 160 -20.72 18.61 -8.25
N VAL A 161 -19.63 17.88 -7.99
CA VAL A 161 -19.62 16.74 -7.05
C VAL A 161 -19.09 17.08 -5.67
N GLN A 162 -18.52 18.27 -5.45
CA GLN A 162 -17.78 18.62 -4.24
C GLN A 162 -18.57 18.40 -2.94
N SER A 163 -19.88 18.71 -2.93
CA SER A 163 -20.75 18.52 -1.76
C SER A 163 -21.05 17.04 -1.46
N ARG A 164 -20.76 16.14 -2.40
CA ARG A 164 -21.00 14.69 -2.29
C ARG A 164 -19.73 13.91 -1.92
N LEU A 165 -18.59 14.57 -1.82
CA LEU A 165 -17.33 13.92 -1.50
C LEU A 165 -17.29 13.50 -0.03
N VAL A 166 -16.92 12.24 0.22
CA VAL A 166 -16.65 11.71 1.56
C VAL A 166 -15.21 11.20 1.61
N PHE A 167 -14.50 11.60 2.65
CA PHE A 167 -13.06 11.37 2.75
C PHE A 167 -12.75 10.27 3.77
N GLY A 168 -12.10 9.20 3.29
CA GLY A 168 -11.45 8.24 4.17
C GLY A 168 -10.11 8.79 4.67
N GLU A 169 -9.73 8.47 5.89
CA GLU A 169 -8.42 8.83 6.47
C GLU A 169 -7.25 8.31 5.60
N ASN A 170 -7.48 7.19 4.93
CA ASN A 170 -6.58 6.58 3.96
C ASN A 170 -7.38 5.90 2.85
N LEU A 171 -6.70 5.35 1.84
CA LEU A 171 -7.38 4.79 0.68
C LEU A 171 -8.14 3.49 0.98
N ALA A 172 -7.66 2.67 1.91
CA ALA A 172 -8.36 1.45 2.32
C ALA A 172 -9.70 1.78 2.99
N GLN A 173 -9.79 2.85 3.79
CA GLN A 173 -11.05 3.30 4.38
C GLN A 173 -12.00 3.85 3.30
N ALA A 174 -11.49 4.60 2.31
CA ALA A 174 -12.32 5.04 1.19
C ALA A 174 -12.90 3.85 0.41
N ALA A 175 -12.11 2.80 0.17
CA ALA A 175 -12.58 1.55 -0.43
C ALA A 175 -13.63 0.86 0.45
N GLN A 176 -13.45 0.87 1.77
CA GLN A 176 -14.43 0.32 2.71
C GLN A 176 -15.76 1.06 2.66
N PHE A 177 -15.76 2.40 2.51
CA PHE A 177 -17.02 3.17 2.41
C PHE A 177 -17.86 2.74 1.21
N VAL A 178 -17.25 2.50 0.05
CA VAL A 178 -18.00 2.05 -1.12
C VAL A 178 -18.36 0.57 -1.02
N GLN A 179 -17.51 -0.27 -0.45
CA GLN A 179 -17.77 -1.70 -0.25
C GLN A 179 -18.93 -1.94 0.71
N SER A 180 -19.07 -1.13 1.76
CA SER A 180 -20.14 -1.23 2.76
C SER A 180 -21.44 -0.51 2.35
N GLY A 181 -21.48 0.14 1.17
CA GLY A 181 -22.64 0.91 0.72
C GLY A 181 -22.79 2.28 1.39
N GLN A 182 -21.77 2.75 2.12
CA GLN A 182 -21.76 4.11 2.67
C GLN A 182 -21.51 5.17 1.59
N ALA A 183 -20.98 4.78 0.43
CA ALA A 183 -20.89 5.59 -0.77
C ALA A 183 -21.26 4.73 -1.98
N GLU A 184 -21.85 5.33 -3.00
CA GLU A 184 -22.25 4.64 -4.21
C GLU A 184 -21.10 4.45 -5.21
N VAL A 185 -20.09 5.34 -5.14
CA VAL A 185 -18.90 5.33 -6.02
C VAL A 185 -17.66 5.56 -5.19
N GLY A 186 -16.58 4.86 -5.53
CA GLY A 186 -15.24 5.07 -4.95
C GLY A 186 -14.21 5.43 -6.01
N LEU A 187 -13.40 6.46 -5.73
CA LEU A 187 -12.17 6.75 -6.47
C LEU A 187 -11.02 6.13 -5.68
N ILE A 188 -10.58 4.94 -6.11
CA ILE A 188 -9.63 4.10 -5.38
C ILE A 188 -8.48 3.65 -6.27
N SER A 189 -7.47 2.97 -5.70
CA SER A 189 -6.41 2.35 -6.51
C SER A 189 -6.90 1.10 -7.22
N ARG A 190 -6.31 0.85 -8.39
CA ARG A 190 -6.50 -0.43 -9.08
C ARG A 190 -6.06 -1.60 -8.20
N SER A 191 -5.01 -1.43 -7.40
CA SER A 191 -4.52 -2.49 -6.51
C SER A 191 -5.53 -2.92 -5.44
N LEU A 192 -6.32 -2.01 -4.89
CA LEU A 192 -7.44 -2.35 -4.02
C LEU A 192 -8.59 -2.96 -4.81
N ALA A 193 -8.96 -2.36 -5.95
CA ALA A 193 -10.07 -2.82 -6.79
C ALA A 193 -9.89 -4.26 -7.31
N THR A 194 -8.65 -4.68 -7.57
CA THR A 194 -8.30 -6.04 -8.02
C THR A 194 -8.06 -7.03 -6.88
N SER A 195 -8.10 -6.58 -5.63
CA SER A 195 -8.02 -7.50 -4.49
C SER A 195 -9.18 -8.50 -4.50
N PRO A 196 -9.00 -9.75 -4.01
CA PRO A 196 -10.04 -10.77 -4.06
C PRO A 196 -11.39 -10.30 -3.49
N ALA A 197 -11.36 -9.56 -2.38
CA ALA A 197 -12.56 -9.06 -1.72
C ALA A 197 -13.31 -8.01 -2.58
N MET A 198 -12.56 -7.06 -3.17
CA MET A 198 -13.17 -5.98 -3.96
C MET A 198 -13.58 -6.44 -5.37
N ALA A 199 -12.77 -7.31 -6.00
CA ALA A 199 -13.06 -7.86 -7.33
C ALA A 199 -14.33 -8.74 -7.36
N ALA A 200 -14.58 -9.48 -6.27
CA ALA A 200 -15.78 -10.30 -6.14
C ALA A 200 -17.06 -9.48 -5.89
N GLN A 201 -16.94 -8.25 -5.38
CA GLN A 201 -18.07 -7.44 -4.91
C GLN A 201 -18.37 -6.24 -5.79
N GLY A 202 -17.57 -5.97 -6.80
CA GLY A 202 -17.76 -4.79 -7.63
C GLY A 202 -17.02 -4.85 -8.95
N ARG A 203 -17.12 -3.76 -9.67
CA ARG A 203 -16.48 -3.55 -10.96
C ARG A 203 -15.87 -2.15 -11.02
N PHE A 204 -14.91 -1.96 -11.89
CA PHE A 204 -14.22 -0.67 -11.98
C PHE A 204 -13.88 -0.29 -13.43
N ALA A 205 -13.73 1.01 -13.66
CA ALA A 205 -13.16 1.56 -14.89
C ALA A 205 -11.92 2.40 -14.56
N ALA A 206 -10.94 2.39 -15.45
CA ALA A 206 -9.76 3.21 -15.31
C ALA A 206 -10.10 4.71 -15.41
N VAL A 207 -9.48 5.52 -14.54
CA VAL A 207 -9.45 6.97 -14.73
C VAL A 207 -8.34 7.29 -15.72
N PRO A 208 -8.60 8.12 -16.76
CA PRO A 208 -7.57 8.49 -17.74
C PRO A 208 -6.35 9.14 -17.06
N GLU A 209 -5.16 8.64 -17.38
CA GLU A 209 -3.89 9.09 -16.77
C GLU A 209 -3.60 10.58 -17.02
N GLY A 210 -4.06 11.15 -18.14
CA GLY A 210 -3.90 12.58 -18.43
C GLY A 210 -4.70 13.52 -17.53
N LEU A 211 -5.60 13.01 -16.68
CA LEU A 211 -6.42 13.81 -15.77
C LEU A 211 -5.76 14.06 -14.41
N HIS A 212 -4.68 13.37 -14.08
CA HIS A 212 -3.95 13.53 -12.83
C HIS A 212 -2.45 13.30 -13.00
N PRO A 213 -1.60 13.79 -12.09
CA PRO A 213 -0.18 13.46 -12.09
C PRO A 213 0.06 11.95 -11.95
N PRO A 214 1.15 11.41 -12.52
CA PRO A 214 1.53 10.02 -12.35
C PRO A 214 1.66 9.65 -10.86
N LEU A 215 1.21 8.46 -10.50
CA LEU A 215 1.31 7.91 -9.15
C LEU A 215 2.54 7.01 -9.05
N GLU A 216 3.73 7.60 -9.20
CA GLU A 216 4.99 6.89 -9.03
C GLU A 216 5.19 6.56 -7.56
N GLN A 217 5.21 5.27 -7.23
CA GLN A 217 5.29 4.78 -5.85
C GLN A 217 6.74 4.46 -5.50
N GLY A 218 7.16 4.92 -4.34
CA GLY A 218 8.52 4.73 -3.89
C GLY A 218 8.65 4.43 -2.41
N GLY A 219 9.82 3.93 -2.06
CA GLY A 219 10.16 3.60 -0.68
C GLY A 219 11.54 4.07 -0.29
N VAL A 220 11.80 3.99 1.01
CA VAL A 220 13.09 4.35 1.58
C VAL A 220 13.37 3.52 2.84
N ILE A 221 14.62 3.10 3.00
CA ILE A 221 15.13 2.52 4.24
C ILE A 221 15.48 3.67 5.17
N LEU A 222 14.89 3.68 6.36
CA LEU A 222 15.05 4.77 7.32
C LEU A 222 16.44 4.71 8.00
N ALA A 223 17.00 5.87 8.33
CA ALA A 223 18.35 5.97 8.89
C ALA A 223 18.52 5.23 10.22
N TRP A 224 17.44 5.08 10.99
CA TRP A 224 17.40 4.36 12.27
C TRP A 224 16.87 2.93 12.14
N ALA A 225 16.81 2.37 10.92
CA ALA A 225 16.42 0.98 10.70
C ALA A 225 17.29 0.05 11.57
N ARG A 226 16.64 -0.77 12.39
CA ARG A 226 17.34 -1.61 13.39
C ARG A 226 18.10 -2.75 12.75
N ASP A 227 17.57 -3.27 11.66
CA ASP A 227 18.20 -4.30 10.84
C ASP A 227 18.18 -3.81 9.38
N ARG A 228 19.23 -3.09 9.02
CA ARG A 228 19.39 -2.55 7.67
C ARG A 228 19.53 -3.67 6.64
N ALA A 229 20.16 -4.79 6.98
CA ALA A 229 20.34 -5.91 6.09
C ALA A 229 18.98 -6.57 5.76
N ALA A 230 18.12 -6.80 6.77
CA ALA A 230 16.76 -7.28 6.56
C ALA A 230 15.93 -6.31 5.72
N ALA A 231 16.05 -4.99 5.96
CA ALA A 231 15.35 -3.97 5.17
C ALA A 231 15.82 -3.95 3.71
N GLN A 232 17.12 -4.14 3.45
CA GLN A 232 17.67 -4.28 2.11
C GLN A 232 17.18 -5.56 1.43
N ALA A 233 17.21 -6.70 2.13
CA ALA A 233 16.72 -7.96 1.61
C ALA A 233 15.24 -7.87 1.21
N PHE A 234 14.39 -7.24 2.03
CA PHE A 234 12.98 -7.02 1.70
C PHE A 234 12.81 -6.10 0.48
N ARG A 235 13.55 -4.99 0.42
CA ARG A 235 13.57 -4.09 -0.76
C ARG A 235 13.94 -4.85 -2.02
N ASP A 236 15.02 -5.62 -1.97
CA ASP A 236 15.56 -6.34 -3.13
C ASP A 236 14.58 -7.44 -3.58
N TYR A 237 13.92 -8.11 -2.64
CA TYR A 237 12.84 -9.04 -2.94
C TYR A 237 11.63 -8.35 -3.60
N LEU A 238 11.19 -7.21 -3.05
CA LEU A 238 10.06 -6.42 -3.59
C LEU A 238 10.32 -5.97 -5.03
N LEU A 239 11.56 -5.55 -5.33
CA LEU A 239 11.99 -5.11 -6.66
C LEU A 239 12.34 -6.27 -7.59
N GLY A 240 12.60 -7.44 -7.04
CA GLY A 240 12.95 -8.66 -7.76
C GLY A 240 11.78 -9.25 -8.57
N PRO A 241 12.06 -10.29 -9.36
CA PRO A 241 11.05 -10.87 -10.26
C PRO A 241 9.76 -11.30 -9.56
N GLU A 242 9.86 -11.90 -8.37
CA GLU A 242 8.70 -12.42 -7.65
C GLU A 242 7.88 -11.30 -7.01
N GLY A 243 8.52 -10.38 -6.28
CA GLY A 243 7.84 -9.24 -5.66
C GLY A 243 7.15 -8.38 -6.71
N SER A 244 7.85 -8.06 -7.80
CA SER A 244 7.28 -7.30 -8.92
C SER A 244 6.13 -8.04 -9.62
N ALA A 245 6.19 -9.38 -9.75
CA ALA A 245 5.10 -10.18 -10.30
C ALA A 245 3.86 -10.16 -9.39
N ILE A 246 4.06 -10.21 -8.06
CA ILE A 246 2.96 -10.04 -7.10
C ILE A 246 2.32 -8.66 -7.28
N LEU A 247 3.10 -7.59 -7.27
CA LEU A 247 2.59 -6.22 -7.47
C LEU A 247 1.81 -6.09 -8.79
N ALA A 248 2.31 -6.69 -9.88
CA ALA A 248 1.65 -6.66 -11.19
C ALA A 248 0.28 -7.36 -11.19
N ARG A 249 0.12 -8.49 -10.48
CA ARG A 249 -1.18 -9.17 -10.33
C ARG A 249 -2.22 -8.30 -9.64
N PHE A 250 -1.78 -7.43 -8.73
CA PHE A 250 -2.64 -6.42 -8.10
C PHE A 250 -2.76 -5.12 -8.94
N GLY A 251 -2.33 -5.16 -10.22
CA GLY A 251 -2.52 -4.04 -11.14
C GLY A 251 -1.57 -2.85 -10.92
N CYS A 252 -0.47 -3.03 -10.18
CA CYS A 252 0.61 -2.08 -10.12
C CYS A 252 1.50 -2.26 -11.36
N ALA A 253 1.74 -1.22 -12.14
CA ALA A 253 2.65 -1.29 -13.28
C ALA A 253 4.12 -1.21 -12.83
N LYS A 254 5.03 -1.71 -13.67
CA LYS A 254 6.46 -1.52 -13.42
C LYS A 254 6.83 -0.03 -13.52
N PRO A 255 7.80 0.44 -12.73
CA PRO A 255 8.33 1.79 -12.89
C PRO A 255 8.82 2.01 -14.34
N GLY A 256 8.49 3.17 -14.92
CA GLY A 256 8.86 3.51 -16.30
C GLY A 256 8.02 2.85 -17.41
N ALA A 257 7.05 2.01 -17.09
CA ALA A 257 6.05 1.55 -18.06
C ALA A 257 5.10 2.73 -18.39
N ARG A 258 5.11 3.19 -19.64
CA ARG A 258 4.16 4.15 -20.22
C ARG A 258 3.38 3.48 -21.32
#